data_bb7903d6586e82831dc96390e7fd8028
#
_entry.id   bb7903d6586e82831dc96390e7fd8028
#
_cell.length_a   1.000
_cell.length_b   1.000
_cell.length_c   1.000
_cell.angle_alpha   90.00
_cell.angle_beta   90.00
_cell.angle_gamma   90.00
#
_symmetry.space_group_name_H-M   'P 1'
#
loop_
_entity.id
_entity.type
_entity.pdbx_description
1 polymer ?
#
loop_
_entity_poly.entity_id
_entity_poly.type
_entity_poly.pdbx_seq_one_letter_code
_entity_poly.pdbx_strand_id
1 'polypeptide(L)'
;MSYLIKNGWILNENGEKTQADIRVTGETITAIGKLDATDNETVIDAKGLLVSPGFVDLHVHFREPGGEKKETIETGAKAAARGGYTTVAAMPNTRPVPDTKEQMEWVQNRIKETSCVRVLPYASITIRQIGDEMTNFEALKEAGAFAFTDDGVGIQTAGMMYEAMKRAAAIDKAIVAHCEDNSLIYGGSVHEGTFSKANGLNGIPSVCESVHIARDVLLAETNCHYHVCHISTKESVRVVRDAKKAGIRVTAEVSPHHLLLCDEDIPGLDTNYKMNPPLRSPEDRAALIEGLLDGTIDFIATDHAPHTEEEKNTEMKLAPFRNCRLRNSIPASLHTLCQKWQLVTEAADWNYMTIKPCEAFGLPYGTLQTGQAADITLIDLEKEAVIDKETFLSKGKNTPFNGISCTGWPVATIAAGKLAYEEGRLVK
;
A
#
# COMPACT_ATOMS: atom_id res chain seq x y z
N MET A 1 -2.94 15.95 23.86
CA MET A 1 -1.52 15.66 24.15
C MET A 1 -0.70 16.64 23.35
N SER A 2 0.49 17.01 23.86
CA SER A 2 1.44 17.86 23.13
C SER A 2 2.79 17.17 23.12
N TYR A 3 3.43 17.13 21.95
CA TYR A 3 4.77 16.60 21.76
C TYR A 3 5.68 17.69 21.19
N LEU A 4 6.94 17.65 21.62
CA LEU A 4 8.02 18.39 20.98
C LEU A 4 9.08 17.38 20.51
N ILE A 5 9.15 17.16 19.20
CA ILE A 5 10.18 16.34 18.55
C ILE A 5 11.39 17.24 18.35
N LYS A 6 12.52 16.92 18.98
CA LYS A 6 13.73 17.75 18.98
C LYS A 6 14.88 17.11 18.23
N ASN A 7 15.74 17.97 17.69
CA ASN A 7 17.04 17.62 17.12
C ASN A 7 16.97 16.71 15.86
N GLY A 8 15.80 16.52 15.28
CA GLY A 8 15.62 15.65 14.11
C GLY A 8 16.11 16.28 12.81
N TRP A 9 16.36 15.46 11.82
CA TRP A 9 16.60 15.87 10.44
C TRP A 9 15.28 15.81 9.68
N ILE A 10 14.91 16.88 8.98
CA ILE A 10 13.81 16.89 8.01
C ILE A 10 14.38 17.09 6.60
N LEU A 11 13.65 16.64 5.59
CA LEU A 11 13.97 16.93 4.20
C LEU A 11 13.18 18.16 3.76
N ASN A 12 13.87 19.13 3.14
CA ASN A 12 13.20 20.26 2.49
C ASN A 12 12.65 19.85 1.11
N GLU A 13 11.99 20.77 0.42
CA GLU A 13 11.40 20.55 -0.90
C GLU A 13 12.43 20.11 -1.97
N ASN A 14 13.72 20.43 -1.77
CA ASN A 14 14.82 20.02 -2.65
C ASN A 14 15.46 18.69 -2.24
N GLY A 15 14.96 18.05 -1.16
CA GLY A 15 15.53 16.82 -0.61
C GLY A 15 16.79 17.01 0.25
N GLU A 16 17.11 18.24 0.62
CA GLU A 16 18.26 18.51 1.48
C GLU A 16 17.90 18.32 2.94
N LYS A 17 18.80 17.68 3.70
CA LYS A 17 18.63 17.48 5.14
C LYS A 17 18.84 18.80 5.89
N THR A 18 17.83 19.23 6.63
CA THR A 18 17.89 20.38 7.54
C THR A 18 17.49 19.95 8.94
N GLN A 19 18.15 20.53 9.96
CA GLN A 19 17.80 20.22 11.34
C GLN A 19 16.65 21.11 11.80
N ALA A 20 15.58 20.51 12.31
CA ALA A 20 14.43 21.24 12.84
C ALA A 20 13.76 20.46 13.98
N ASP A 21 13.12 21.22 14.88
CA ASP A 21 12.21 20.72 15.88
C ASP A 21 10.78 20.82 15.35
N ILE A 22 9.89 19.89 15.75
CA ILE A 22 8.48 19.91 15.37
C ILE A 22 7.61 19.87 16.62
N ARG A 23 6.72 20.83 16.77
CA ARG A 23 5.70 20.86 17.83
C ARG A 23 4.38 20.33 17.32
N VAL A 24 3.83 19.38 18.05
CA VAL A 24 2.51 18.79 17.82
C VAL A 24 1.60 19.17 18.97
N THR A 25 0.41 19.69 18.67
CA THR A 25 -0.63 19.97 19.65
C THR A 25 -1.96 19.39 19.18
N GLY A 26 -2.53 18.48 19.97
CA GLY A 26 -3.68 17.71 19.53
C GLY A 26 -3.34 16.86 18.30
N GLU A 27 -4.06 17.02 17.21
CA GLU A 27 -3.88 16.27 15.96
C GLU A 27 -3.07 17.03 14.89
N THR A 28 -2.49 18.20 15.25
CA THR A 28 -1.93 19.14 14.26
C THR A 28 -0.48 19.49 14.55
N ILE A 29 0.32 19.66 13.52
CA ILE A 29 1.66 20.29 13.59
C ILE A 29 1.47 21.77 13.77
N THR A 30 1.91 22.32 14.92
CA THR A 30 1.69 23.74 15.26
C THR A 30 2.89 24.63 15.04
N ALA A 31 4.10 24.07 15.01
CA ALA A 31 5.32 24.83 14.69
C ALA A 31 6.43 23.90 14.19
N ILE A 32 7.28 24.43 13.29
CA ILE A 32 8.51 23.78 12.79
C ILE A 32 9.63 24.82 12.85
N GLY A 33 10.79 24.46 13.39
CA GLY A 33 11.95 25.33 13.49
C GLY A 33 12.78 25.04 14.72
N LYS A 34 13.50 26.01 15.24
CA LYS A 34 14.22 25.89 16.53
C LYS A 34 13.26 26.27 17.66
N LEU A 35 12.87 25.30 18.47
CA LEU A 35 11.82 25.45 19.48
C LEU A 35 12.35 25.10 20.88
N ASP A 36 11.88 25.86 21.88
CA ASP A 36 12.13 25.55 23.29
C ASP A 36 10.98 24.71 23.84
N ALA A 37 11.33 23.73 24.70
CA ALA A 37 10.33 22.92 25.37
C ALA A 37 9.52 23.76 26.38
N THR A 38 8.25 23.42 26.52
CA THR A 38 7.35 23.96 27.54
C THR A 38 7.01 22.90 28.58
N ASP A 39 6.60 23.31 29.79
CA ASP A 39 6.36 22.39 30.91
C ASP A 39 5.26 21.34 30.67
N ASN A 40 4.40 21.53 29.66
CA ASN A 40 3.26 20.65 29.35
C ASN A 40 3.47 19.78 28.12
N GLU A 41 4.69 19.65 27.63
CA GLU A 41 5.01 18.88 26.42
C GLU A 41 5.81 17.63 26.76
N THR A 42 5.49 16.54 26.08
CA THR A 42 6.34 15.33 26.05
C THR A 42 7.42 15.56 25.00
N VAL A 43 8.70 15.56 25.44
CA VAL A 43 9.83 15.73 24.54
C VAL A 43 10.26 14.38 23.97
N ILE A 44 10.32 14.29 22.64
CA ILE A 44 10.87 13.15 21.90
C ILE A 44 12.22 13.57 21.32
N ASP A 45 13.30 12.93 21.73
CA ASP A 45 14.63 13.23 21.21
C ASP A 45 14.90 12.46 19.91
N ALA A 46 14.79 13.15 18.80
CA ALA A 46 15.02 12.61 17.45
C ALA A 46 16.47 12.83 16.96
N LYS A 47 17.43 13.01 17.88
CA LYS A 47 18.84 13.21 17.51
C LYS A 47 19.35 12.03 16.67
N GLY A 48 19.87 12.33 15.47
CA GLY A 48 20.35 11.33 14.51
C GLY A 48 19.27 10.70 13.64
N LEU A 49 17.98 10.96 13.92
CA LEU A 49 16.87 10.39 13.19
C LEU A 49 16.39 11.32 12.07
N LEU A 50 15.90 10.72 10.98
CA LEU A 50 15.11 11.41 9.99
C LEU A 50 13.67 11.51 10.49
N VAL A 51 13.12 12.73 10.46
CA VAL A 51 11.70 13.00 10.72
C VAL A 51 11.01 13.17 9.37
N SER A 52 10.19 12.20 9.01
CA SER A 52 9.46 12.13 7.74
C SER A 52 7.97 12.36 7.99
N PRO A 53 7.20 12.81 6.99
CA PRO A 53 5.76 12.57 6.99
C PRO A 53 5.47 11.10 7.23
N GLY A 54 4.38 10.79 7.90
CA GLY A 54 3.93 9.41 8.06
C GLY A 54 3.62 8.76 6.70
N PHE A 55 3.99 7.48 6.55
CA PHE A 55 3.74 6.75 5.32
C PHE A 55 2.25 6.50 5.10
N VAL A 56 1.87 6.44 3.83
CA VAL A 56 0.51 6.21 3.34
C VAL A 56 0.51 4.99 2.43
N ASP A 57 -0.31 3.99 2.77
CA ASP A 57 -0.45 2.76 1.99
C ASP A 57 -1.91 2.59 1.56
N LEU A 58 -2.17 2.75 0.28
CA LEU A 58 -3.53 2.70 -0.23
C LEU A 58 -3.99 1.29 -0.65
N HIS A 59 -3.24 0.24 -0.26
CA HIS A 59 -3.60 -1.13 -0.59
C HIS A 59 -3.20 -2.14 0.50
N VAL A 60 -4.11 -2.42 1.44
CA VAL A 60 -3.91 -3.42 2.49
C VAL A 60 -5.16 -4.29 2.70
N HIS A 61 -4.96 -5.51 3.25
CA HIS A 61 -6.04 -6.45 3.56
C HIS A 61 -6.06 -6.79 5.04
N PHE A 62 -6.98 -6.22 5.78
CA PHE A 62 -7.12 -6.48 7.22
C PHE A 62 -7.99 -7.68 7.57
N ARG A 63 -8.61 -8.30 6.55
CA ARG A 63 -9.34 -9.57 6.67
C ARG A 63 -10.55 -9.56 7.62
N GLU A 64 -10.75 -8.56 8.44
CA GLU A 64 -11.87 -8.41 9.35
C GLU A 64 -12.98 -7.55 8.69
N PRO A 65 -14.23 -8.03 8.67
CA PRO A 65 -14.77 -9.25 9.30
C PRO A 65 -14.53 -10.54 8.52
N GLY A 66 -14.58 -11.68 9.24
CA GLY A 66 -14.68 -13.03 8.68
C GLY A 66 -13.34 -13.72 8.33
N GLY A 67 -12.21 -13.03 8.48
CA GLY A 67 -10.87 -13.59 8.26
C GLY A 67 -9.91 -13.33 9.41
N GLU A 68 -10.41 -13.18 10.63
CA GLU A 68 -9.68 -12.75 11.83
C GLU A 68 -8.55 -13.72 12.24
N LYS A 69 -8.58 -14.94 11.73
CA LYS A 69 -7.45 -15.88 11.89
C LYS A 69 -6.20 -15.40 11.16
N LYS A 70 -6.37 -14.70 10.03
CA LYS A 70 -5.30 -14.20 9.17
C LYS A 70 -4.81 -12.82 9.60
N GLU A 71 -5.75 -11.92 9.93
CA GLU A 71 -5.49 -10.55 10.37
C GLU A 71 -6.75 -9.94 10.98
N THR A 72 -6.56 -8.90 11.83
CA THR A 72 -7.64 -8.03 12.29
C THR A 72 -7.29 -6.58 11.99
N ILE A 73 -8.27 -5.69 12.04
CA ILE A 73 -8.03 -4.24 11.92
C ILE A 73 -7.02 -3.79 12.98
N GLU A 74 -7.14 -4.29 14.22
CA GLU A 74 -6.23 -3.95 15.31
C GLU A 74 -4.79 -4.39 15.04
N THR A 75 -4.58 -5.66 14.68
CA THR A 75 -3.22 -6.20 14.50
C THR A 75 -2.57 -5.67 13.24
N GLY A 76 -3.34 -5.48 12.17
CA GLY A 76 -2.86 -4.84 10.95
C GLY A 76 -2.51 -3.36 11.16
N ALA A 77 -3.31 -2.61 11.91
CA ALA A 77 -3.00 -1.23 12.27
C ALA A 77 -1.72 -1.10 13.11
N LYS A 78 -1.51 -2.02 14.06
CA LYS A 78 -0.25 -2.09 14.84
C LYS A 78 0.95 -2.41 13.95
N ALA A 79 0.78 -3.33 12.99
CA ALA A 79 1.83 -3.65 12.02
C ALA A 79 2.14 -2.45 11.12
N ALA A 80 1.11 -1.71 10.69
CA ALA A 80 1.25 -0.46 9.93
C ALA A 80 2.02 0.60 10.73
N ALA A 81 1.60 0.88 11.98
CA ALA A 81 2.28 1.83 12.86
C ALA A 81 3.77 1.48 13.04
N ARG A 82 4.09 0.21 13.26
CA ARG A 82 5.48 -0.23 13.37
C ARG A 82 6.27 -0.08 12.07
N GLY A 83 5.60 -0.16 10.92
CA GLY A 83 6.19 0.10 9.61
C GLY A 83 6.33 1.59 9.27
N GLY A 84 5.89 2.50 10.13
CA GLY A 84 5.93 3.94 9.89
C GLY A 84 4.69 4.48 9.17
N TYR A 85 3.67 3.65 8.96
CA TYR A 85 2.44 4.08 8.29
C TYR A 85 1.48 4.74 9.27
N THR A 86 1.00 5.92 8.90
CA THR A 86 -0.01 6.68 9.66
C THR A 86 -1.38 6.62 9.02
N THR A 87 -1.44 6.28 7.73
CA THR A 87 -2.68 6.12 6.97
C THR A 87 -2.59 4.88 6.08
N VAL A 88 -3.63 4.05 6.11
CA VAL A 88 -3.76 2.88 5.23
C VAL A 88 -5.16 2.79 4.65
N ALA A 89 -5.33 2.22 3.44
CA ALA A 89 -6.64 1.97 2.86
C ALA A 89 -6.91 0.46 2.78
N ALA A 90 -8.01 0.03 3.41
CA ALA A 90 -8.33 -1.39 3.60
C ALA A 90 -9.29 -1.91 2.53
N MET A 91 -8.86 -2.95 1.79
CA MET A 91 -9.63 -3.60 0.73
C MET A 91 -10.87 -4.33 1.26
N PRO A 92 -11.98 -4.40 0.47
CA PRO A 92 -13.28 -4.87 0.92
C PRO A 92 -13.46 -6.39 0.85
N ASN A 93 -12.45 -7.17 0.51
CA ASN A 93 -12.58 -8.62 0.32
C ASN A 93 -12.65 -9.40 1.65
N THR A 94 -13.66 -9.07 2.43
CA THR A 94 -14.01 -9.63 3.75
C THR A 94 -15.29 -10.48 3.70
N ARG A 95 -15.73 -11.02 4.84
CA ARG A 95 -16.97 -11.80 4.96
C ARG A 95 -17.71 -11.41 6.24
N PRO A 96 -18.79 -10.61 6.18
CA PRO A 96 -19.38 -10.05 4.96
C PRO A 96 -18.51 -8.99 4.27
N VAL A 97 -18.78 -8.78 2.97
CA VAL A 97 -18.21 -7.68 2.17
C VAL A 97 -18.88 -6.37 2.58
N PRO A 98 -18.20 -5.23 2.68
CA PRO A 98 -18.82 -3.91 2.90
C PRO A 98 -19.50 -3.41 1.61
N ASP A 99 -20.63 -4.03 1.25
CA ASP A 99 -21.42 -3.80 0.06
C ASP A 99 -22.78 -3.13 0.36
N THR A 100 -23.09 -2.91 1.64
CA THR A 100 -24.25 -2.14 2.10
C THR A 100 -23.82 -1.06 3.10
N LYS A 101 -24.70 -0.08 3.31
CA LYS A 101 -24.50 1.01 4.29
C LYS A 101 -24.21 0.44 5.69
N GLU A 102 -24.99 -0.53 6.14
CA GLU A 102 -24.87 -1.14 7.47
C GLU A 102 -23.51 -1.84 7.66
N GLN A 103 -23.04 -2.56 6.61
CA GLN A 103 -21.73 -3.21 6.65
C GLN A 103 -20.59 -2.19 6.69
N MET A 104 -20.70 -1.11 5.90
CA MET A 104 -19.70 -0.04 5.91
C MET A 104 -19.66 0.69 7.25
N GLU A 105 -20.82 0.99 7.84
CA GLU A 105 -20.91 1.60 9.17
C GLU A 105 -20.31 0.69 10.25
N TRP A 106 -20.51 -0.63 10.15
CA TRP A 106 -19.86 -1.59 11.03
C TRP A 106 -18.33 -1.52 10.92
N VAL A 107 -17.79 -1.53 9.70
CA VAL A 107 -16.35 -1.42 9.45
C VAL A 107 -15.80 -0.11 10.04
N GLN A 108 -16.46 1.02 9.80
CA GLN A 108 -16.08 2.34 10.34
C GLN A 108 -16.04 2.34 11.89
N ASN A 109 -17.05 1.76 12.52
CA ASN A 109 -17.10 1.67 13.97
C ASN A 109 -15.95 0.80 14.51
N ARG A 110 -15.69 -0.34 13.85
CA ARG A 110 -14.60 -1.23 14.24
C ARG A 110 -13.23 -0.57 14.11
N ILE A 111 -12.99 0.18 13.01
CA ILE A 111 -11.80 0.99 12.81
C ILE A 111 -11.64 1.99 13.96
N LYS A 112 -12.70 2.74 14.28
CA LYS A 112 -12.68 3.75 15.35
C LYS A 112 -12.37 3.15 16.71
N GLU A 113 -12.84 1.94 17.00
CA GLU A 113 -12.64 1.26 18.27
C GLU A 113 -11.23 0.69 18.44
N THR A 114 -10.60 0.22 17.36
CA THR A 114 -9.42 -0.66 17.48
C THR A 114 -8.17 -0.17 16.76
N SER A 115 -8.29 0.75 15.80
CA SER A 115 -7.13 1.18 15.04
C SER A 115 -6.31 2.27 15.75
N CYS A 116 -4.99 2.12 15.72
CA CYS A 116 -4.05 3.13 16.19
C CYS A 116 -3.52 4.04 15.07
N VAL A 117 -3.90 3.77 13.81
CA VAL A 117 -3.59 4.60 12.63
C VAL A 117 -4.88 4.93 11.89
N ARG A 118 -4.83 5.86 10.94
CA ARG A 118 -5.98 6.16 10.09
C ARG A 118 -6.20 5.01 9.10
N VAL A 119 -7.43 4.49 9.06
CA VAL A 119 -7.84 3.46 8.10
C VAL A 119 -8.97 4.00 7.24
N LEU A 120 -8.78 3.95 5.93
CA LEU A 120 -9.73 4.37 4.91
C LEU A 120 -10.35 3.11 4.27
N PRO A 121 -11.59 2.72 4.59
CA PRO A 121 -12.15 1.49 4.04
C PRO A 121 -12.65 1.69 2.60
N TYR A 122 -12.34 0.75 1.73
CA TYR A 122 -12.98 0.62 0.42
C TYR A 122 -14.35 -0.06 0.56
N ALA A 123 -15.27 0.31 -0.31
CA ALA A 123 -16.49 -0.45 -0.57
C ALA A 123 -16.35 -1.30 -1.83
N SER A 124 -17.14 -2.37 -1.94
CA SER A 124 -17.17 -3.14 -3.18
C SER A 124 -17.95 -2.43 -4.27
N ILE A 125 -17.56 -2.68 -5.52
CA ILE A 125 -18.28 -2.24 -6.72
C ILE A 125 -19.57 -3.04 -6.85
N THR A 126 -19.46 -4.37 -6.68
CA THR A 126 -20.61 -5.27 -6.85
C THR A 126 -20.98 -5.98 -5.54
N ILE A 127 -22.24 -6.33 -5.39
CA ILE A 127 -22.75 -7.06 -4.23
C ILE A 127 -21.97 -8.36 -4.07
N ARG A 128 -21.39 -8.59 -2.89
CA ARG A 128 -20.54 -9.74 -2.54
C ARG A 128 -19.31 -9.92 -3.44
N GLN A 129 -18.96 -8.92 -4.24
CA GLN A 129 -17.86 -8.97 -5.22
C GLN A 129 -18.02 -10.12 -6.23
N ILE A 130 -19.21 -10.36 -6.73
CA ILE A 130 -19.48 -11.44 -7.70
C ILE A 130 -19.69 -10.95 -9.14
N GLY A 131 -19.70 -9.64 -9.37
CA GLY A 131 -19.76 -9.05 -10.71
C GLY A 131 -21.14 -8.95 -11.33
N ASP A 132 -22.21 -9.34 -10.63
CA ASP A 132 -23.58 -9.44 -11.21
C ASP A 132 -24.41 -8.19 -10.97
N GLU A 133 -24.41 -7.65 -9.77
CA GLU A 133 -25.22 -6.53 -9.34
C GLU A 133 -24.38 -5.45 -8.67
N MET A 134 -24.61 -4.19 -9.05
CA MET A 134 -23.87 -3.05 -8.52
C MET A 134 -24.41 -2.63 -7.16
N THR A 135 -23.50 -2.23 -6.26
CA THR A 135 -23.83 -1.68 -4.94
C THR A 135 -24.42 -0.26 -5.05
N ASN A 136 -24.98 0.23 -3.97
CA ASN A 136 -25.45 1.62 -3.90
C ASN A 136 -24.27 2.56 -3.51
N PHE A 137 -23.62 3.15 -4.50
CA PHE A 137 -22.45 3.97 -4.33
C PHE A 137 -22.69 5.23 -3.47
N GLU A 138 -23.84 5.87 -3.62
CA GLU A 138 -24.21 7.05 -2.86
C GLU A 138 -24.36 6.72 -1.37
N ALA A 139 -25.08 5.66 -1.03
CA ALA A 139 -25.26 5.21 0.35
C ALA A 139 -23.94 4.77 0.99
N LEU A 140 -23.08 4.10 0.23
CA LEU A 140 -21.76 3.68 0.70
C LEU A 140 -20.80 4.87 0.89
N LYS A 141 -20.83 5.87 0.00
CA LYS A 141 -20.09 7.11 0.18
C LYS A 141 -20.54 7.85 1.45
N GLU A 142 -21.85 7.97 1.68
CA GLU A 142 -22.40 8.57 2.91
C GLU A 142 -21.96 7.83 4.17
N ALA A 143 -21.85 6.50 4.10
CA ALA A 143 -21.35 5.65 5.18
C ALA A 143 -19.82 5.72 5.36
N GLY A 144 -19.11 6.48 4.52
CA GLY A 144 -17.68 6.75 4.66
C GLY A 144 -16.77 5.88 3.82
N ALA A 145 -17.27 5.26 2.73
CA ALA A 145 -16.42 4.58 1.77
C ALA A 145 -15.37 5.52 1.17
N PHE A 146 -14.11 5.10 1.15
CA PHE A 146 -13.00 5.85 0.58
C PHE A 146 -13.09 5.89 -0.94
N ALA A 147 -13.19 4.74 -1.56
CA ALA A 147 -13.38 4.53 -3.00
C ALA A 147 -14.00 3.14 -3.23
N PHE A 148 -14.11 2.68 -4.48
CA PHE A 148 -14.80 1.45 -4.84
C PHE A 148 -13.88 0.47 -5.54
N THR A 149 -13.94 -0.80 -5.13
CA THR A 149 -13.11 -1.87 -5.70
C THR A 149 -13.73 -3.25 -5.50
N ASP A 150 -13.58 -4.12 -6.49
CA ASP A 150 -13.76 -5.56 -6.32
C ASP A 150 -12.38 -6.26 -6.29
N ASP A 151 -11.45 -5.71 -5.48
CA ASP A 151 -10.10 -6.24 -5.40
C ASP A 151 -10.06 -7.74 -5.09
N GLY A 152 -9.21 -8.43 -5.83
CA GLY A 152 -8.97 -9.86 -5.74
C GLY A 152 -9.80 -10.70 -6.70
N VAL A 153 -10.84 -10.13 -7.34
CA VAL A 153 -11.64 -10.81 -8.35
C VAL A 153 -11.76 -10.01 -9.65
N GLY A 154 -11.70 -8.68 -9.58
CA GLY A 154 -11.83 -7.77 -10.72
C GLY A 154 -13.18 -7.79 -11.40
N ILE A 155 -13.54 -6.72 -12.11
CA ILE A 155 -14.77 -6.63 -12.88
C ILE A 155 -14.56 -7.21 -14.29
N GLN A 156 -15.16 -8.37 -14.56
CA GLN A 156 -14.87 -9.13 -15.78
C GLN A 156 -15.58 -8.59 -17.04
N THR A 157 -16.71 -7.88 -16.89
CA THR A 157 -17.44 -7.38 -18.06
C THR A 157 -17.26 -5.88 -18.26
N ALA A 158 -17.04 -5.47 -19.51
CA ALA A 158 -16.91 -4.05 -19.87
C ALA A 158 -18.17 -3.24 -19.53
N GLY A 159 -19.36 -3.82 -19.67
CA GLY A 159 -20.63 -3.15 -19.37
C GLY A 159 -20.76 -2.79 -17.88
N MET A 160 -20.44 -3.72 -16.97
CA MET A 160 -20.46 -3.47 -15.53
C MET A 160 -19.42 -2.40 -15.15
N MET A 161 -18.19 -2.52 -15.67
CA MET A 161 -17.14 -1.53 -15.40
C MET A 161 -17.52 -0.13 -15.90
N TYR A 162 -18.10 -0.02 -17.09
CA TYR A 162 -18.52 1.25 -17.67
C TYR A 162 -19.58 1.96 -16.80
N GLU A 163 -20.60 1.23 -16.35
CA GLU A 163 -21.63 1.79 -15.47
C GLU A 163 -21.07 2.12 -14.07
N ALA A 164 -20.15 1.30 -13.54
CA ALA A 164 -19.48 1.60 -12.29
C ALA A 164 -18.66 2.91 -12.37
N MET A 165 -17.89 3.08 -13.44
CA MET A 165 -17.11 4.31 -13.66
C MET A 165 -17.99 5.56 -13.79
N LYS A 166 -19.12 5.47 -14.49
CA LYS A 166 -20.08 6.59 -14.59
C LYS A 166 -20.65 6.98 -13.22
N ARG A 167 -21.05 6.00 -12.40
CA ARG A 167 -21.57 6.27 -11.06
C ARG A 167 -20.48 6.82 -10.13
N ALA A 168 -19.28 6.25 -10.16
CA ALA A 168 -18.17 6.74 -9.37
C ALA A 168 -17.79 8.19 -9.74
N ALA A 169 -17.72 8.50 -11.04
CA ALA A 169 -17.49 9.86 -11.53
C ALA A 169 -18.56 10.86 -11.06
N ALA A 170 -19.83 10.46 -11.08
CA ALA A 170 -20.95 11.33 -10.65
C ALA A 170 -20.87 11.74 -9.17
N ILE A 171 -20.20 10.95 -8.34
CA ILE A 171 -20.02 11.23 -6.91
C ILE A 171 -18.58 11.60 -6.53
N ASP A 172 -17.71 11.85 -7.53
CA ASP A 172 -16.29 12.14 -7.36
C ASP A 172 -15.57 11.10 -6.49
N LYS A 173 -15.68 9.83 -6.87
CA LYS A 173 -14.97 8.71 -6.26
C LYS A 173 -14.17 7.95 -7.31
N ALA A 174 -13.08 7.33 -6.89
CA ALA A 174 -12.27 6.50 -7.76
C ALA A 174 -12.85 5.08 -7.89
N ILE A 175 -12.63 4.47 -9.06
CA ILE A 175 -12.65 3.02 -9.24
C ILE A 175 -11.21 2.53 -9.14
N VAL A 176 -10.99 1.59 -8.23
CA VAL A 176 -9.69 0.99 -7.93
C VAL A 176 -9.74 -0.47 -8.36
N ALA A 177 -8.85 -0.88 -9.26
CA ALA A 177 -9.04 -2.12 -10.00
C ALA A 177 -7.88 -3.10 -9.85
N HIS A 178 -8.18 -4.28 -9.30
CA HIS A 178 -7.37 -5.48 -9.53
C HIS A 178 -7.62 -5.97 -10.95
N CYS A 179 -6.60 -5.97 -11.78
CA CYS A 179 -6.71 -6.23 -13.21
C CYS A 179 -6.23 -7.64 -13.55
N GLU A 180 -7.18 -8.53 -13.77
CA GLU A 180 -6.94 -9.92 -14.15
C GLU A 180 -8.12 -10.39 -15.01
N ASP A 181 -7.87 -10.75 -16.27
CA ASP A 181 -8.87 -11.36 -17.12
C ASP A 181 -8.94 -12.86 -16.82
N ASN A 182 -10.03 -13.29 -16.19
CA ASN A 182 -10.20 -14.67 -15.72
C ASN A 182 -10.12 -15.70 -16.85
N SER A 183 -10.42 -15.33 -18.10
CA SER A 183 -10.34 -16.22 -19.26
C SER A 183 -8.89 -16.57 -19.64
N LEU A 184 -7.92 -15.78 -19.18
CA LEU A 184 -6.50 -15.93 -19.47
C LEU A 184 -5.67 -16.52 -18.32
N ILE A 185 -6.30 -16.89 -17.21
CA ILE A 185 -5.59 -17.47 -16.05
C ILE A 185 -5.12 -18.92 -16.34
N TYR A 186 -5.89 -19.69 -17.10
CA TYR A 186 -5.58 -21.09 -17.48
C TYR A 186 -5.24 -22.03 -16.31
N GLY A 187 -5.80 -21.78 -15.12
CA GLY A 187 -5.43 -22.50 -13.90
C GLY A 187 -3.99 -22.26 -13.46
N GLY A 188 -3.41 -21.11 -13.86
CA GLY A 188 -2.03 -20.72 -13.58
C GLY A 188 -1.79 -20.47 -12.10
N SER A 189 -0.56 -20.70 -11.68
CA SER A 189 -0.11 -20.51 -10.29
C SER A 189 1.02 -19.52 -10.14
N VAL A 190 1.71 -19.20 -11.23
CA VAL A 190 2.89 -18.35 -11.34
C VAL A 190 2.89 -17.68 -12.71
N HIS A 191 3.83 -16.79 -12.97
CA HIS A 191 4.02 -16.18 -14.28
C HIS A 191 4.32 -17.23 -15.38
N GLU A 192 3.76 -17.01 -16.59
CA GLU A 192 4.14 -17.79 -17.77
C GLU A 192 5.54 -17.37 -18.25
N GLY A 193 6.55 -18.06 -17.77
CA GLY A 193 7.94 -17.72 -18.02
C GLY A 193 8.91 -18.87 -17.83
N THR A 194 10.15 -18.56 -17.51
CA THR A 194 11.24 -19.52 -17.30
C THR A 194 10.92 -20.42 -16.12
N PHE A 195 10.46 -19.85 -15.01
CA PHE A 195 10.17 -20.60 -13.79
C PHE A 195 9.03 -21.62 -13.97
N SER A 196 7.91 -21.21 -14.57
CA SER A 196 6.75 -22.09 -14.78
C SER A 196 7.11 -23.28 -15.67
N LYS A 197 7.85 -23.05 -16.75
CA LYS A 197 8.32 -24.10 -17.68
C LYS A 197 9.27 -25.09 -17.00
N ALA A 198 10.24 -24.58 -16.23
CA ALA A 198 11.23 -25.41 -15.53
C ALA A 198 10.60 -26.31 -14.46
N ASN A 199 9.47 -25.88 -13.86
CA ASN A 199 8.81 -26.59 -12.76
C ASN A 199 7.51 -27.32 -13.16
N GLY A 200 7.14 -27.33 -14.45
CA GLY A 200 5.92 -27.97 -14.93
C GLY A 200 4.63 -27.37 -14.34
N LEU A 201 4.64 -26.04 -14.08
CA LEU A 201 3.51 -25.29 -13.56
C LEU A 201 2.77 -24.59 -14.68
N ASN A 202 1.44 -24.47 -14.56
CA ASN A 202 0.68 -23.62 -15.45
C ASN A 202 1.03 -22.14 -15.16
N GLY A 203 1.36 -21.41 -16.22
CA GLY A 203 1.68 -19.99 -16.15
C GLY A 203 0.49 -19.09 -16.41
N ILE A 204 0.50 -17.89 -15.84
CA ILE A 204 -0.41 -16.80 -16.11
C ILE A 204 0.31 -15.81 -17.03
N PRO A 205 -0.12 -15.63 -18.29
CA PRO A 205 0.54 -14.74 -19.24
C PRO A 205 0.40 -13.27 -18.81
N SER A 206 1.37 -12.44 -19.19
CA SER A 206 1.38 -10.99 -18.89
C SER A 206 0.14 -10.27 -19.44
N VAL A 207 -0.36 -10.71 -20.60
CA VAL A 207 -1.56 -10.15 -21.22
C VAL A 207 -2.83 -10.31 -20.40
N CYS A 208 -2.88 -11.25 -19.45
CA CYS A 208 -3.99 -11.41 -18.51
C CYS A 208 -4.28 -10.11 -17.72
N GLU A 209 -3.24 -9.40 -17.33
CA GLU A 209 -3.34 -8.09 -16.65
C GLU A 209 -3.53 -6.95 -17.68
N SER A 210 -2.67 -6.86 -18.68
CA SER A 210 -2.62 -5.70 -19.56
C SER A 210 -3.84 -5.55 -20.46
N VAL A 211 -4.50 -6.63 -20.87
CA VAL A 211 -5.78 -6.58 -21.62
C VAL A 211 -6.90 -6.00 -20.76
N HIS A 212 -6.98 -6.38 -19.49
CA HIS A 212 -7.96 -5.84 -18.56
C HIS A 212 -7.75 -4.33 -18.37
N ILE A 213 -6.50 -3.89 -18.12
CA ILE A 213 -6.16 -2.46 -18.02
C ILE A 213 -6.47 -1.73 -19.33
N ALA A 214 -6.11 -2.28 -20.49
CA ALA A 214 -6.35 -1.65 -21.79
C ALA A 214 -7.84 -1.43 -22.06
N ARG A 215 -8.70 -2.41 -21.70
CA ARG A 215 -10.16 -2.26 -21.72
C ARG A 215 -10.60 -1.10 -20.84
N ASP A 216 -10.15 -1.09 -19.60
CA ASP A 216 -10.66 -0.18 -18.58
C ASP A 216 -10.21 1.27 -18.78
N VAL A 217 -8.99 1.52 -19.25
CA VAL A 217 -8.55 2.90 -19.57
C VAL A 217 -9.37 3.54 -20.69
N LEU A 218 -9.85 2.74 -21.65
CA LEU A 218 -10.79 3.24 -22.68
C LEU A 218 -12.15 3.61 -22.07
N LEU A 219 -12.62 2.85 -21.09
CA LEU A 219 -13.86 3.14 -20.39
C LEU A 219 -13.72 4.34 -19.44
N ALA A 220 -12.54 4.62 -18.94
CA ALA A 220 -12.24 5.75 -18.04
C ALA A 220 -12.34 7.13 -18.72
N GLU A 221 -12.51 7.21 -20.05
CA GLU A 221 -12.87 8.45 -20.75
C GLU A 221 -14.21 9.06 -20.27
N THR A 222 -14.98 8.34 -19.45
CA THR A 222 -16.13 8.87 -18.69
C THR A 222 -15.77 9.93 -17.63
N ASN A 223 -14.51 10.36 -17.56
CA ASN A 223 -13.96 11.26 -16.54
C ASN A 223 -13.91 10.67 -15.13
N CYS A 224 -13.96 9.34 -15.02
CA CYS A 224 -13.73 8.65 -13.75
C CYS A 224 -12.24 8.68 -13.38
N HIS A 225 -11.92 8.87 -12.09
CA HIS A 225 -10.60 8.53 -11.61
C HIS A 225 -10.47 7.00 -11.58
N TYR A 226 -9.69 6.44 -12.49
CA TYR A 226 -9.40 5.02 -12.57
C TYR A 226 -8.00 4.75 -12.01
N HIS A 227 -7.91 3.86 -11.02
CA HIS A 227 -6.65 3.50 -10.39
C HIS A 227 -6.34 2.02 -10.62
N VAL A 228 -5.15 1.75 -11.15
CA VAL A 228 -4.63 0.40 -11.40
C VAL A 228 -3.86 -0.08 -10.18
N CYS A 229 -4.38 -1.13 -9.51
CA CYS A 229 -3.69 -1.78 -8.40
C CYS A 229 -2.45 -2.54 -8.87
N HIS A 230 -1.41 -2.57 -8.03
CA HIS A 230 -0.23 -3.46 -8.09
C HIS A 230 0.17 -3.88 -9.52
N ILE A 231 0.35 -2.89 -10.43
CA ILE A 231 0.77 -3.12 -11.81
C ILE A 231 2.04 -4.00 -11.87
N SER A 232 2.10 -4.99 -12.76
CA SER A 232 3.17 -5.97 -12.74
C SER A 232 3.85 -6.25 -14.09
N THR A 233 3.31 -5.75 -15.21
CA THR A 233 3.83 -6.10 -16.54
C THR A 233 4.27 -4.87 -17.35
N LYS A 234 5.26 -5.04 -18.23
CA LYS A 234 5.74 -3.99 -19.15
C LYS A 234 4.66 -3.51 -20.12
N GLU A 235 3.77 -4.41 -20.54
CA GLU A 235 2.63 -4.07 -21.39
C GLU A 235 1.65 -3.16 -20.65
N SER A 236 1.37 -3.45 -19.37
CA SER A 236 0.53 -2.62 -18.51
C SER A 236 1.10 -1.23 -18.30
N VAL A 237 2.41 -1.12 -18.04
CA VAL A 237 3.11 0.17 -17.94
C VAL A 237 2.93 0.98 -19.22
N ARG A 238 3.10 0.35 -20.40
CA ARG A 238 2.89 1.01 -21.68
C ARG A 238 1.45 1.54 -21.82
N VAL A 239 0.46 0.71 -21.48
CA VAL A 239 -0.96 1.11 -21.58
C VAL A 239 -1.26 2.30 -20.68
N VAL A 240 -0.81 2.29 -19.42
CA VAL A 240 -1.00 3.41 -18.48
C VAL A 240 -0.28 4.67 -18.96
N ARG A 241 0.95 4.53 -19.48
CA ARG A 241 1.74 5.65 -20.03
C ARG A 241 1.01 6.32 -21.19
N ASP A 242 0.45 5.54 -22.10
CA ASP A 242 -0.27 6.06 -23.26
C ASP A 242 -1.62 6.69 -22.85
N ALA A 243 -2.33 6.10 -21.88
CA ALA A 243 -3.55 6.66 -21.32
C ALA A 243 -3.31 8.03 -20.65
N LYS A 244 -2.24 8.17 -19.85
CA LYS A 244 -1.85 9.46 -19.25
C LYS A 244 -1.51 10.51 -20.30
N LYS A 245 -0.77 10.14 -21.37
CA LYS A 245 -0.48 11.05 -22.51
C LYS A 245 -1.74 11.49 -23.25
N ALA A 246 -2.77 10.63 -23.31
CA ALA A 246 -4.06 10.96 -23.88
C ALA A 246 -4.94 11.84 -22.95
N GLY A 247 -4.49 12.15 -21.75
CA GLY A 247 -5.22 12.97 -20.78
C GLY A 247 -6.30 12.21 -20.00
N ILE A 248 -6.29 10.88 -20.04
CA ILE A 248 -7.22 10.06 -19.26
C ILE A 248 -6.81 10.14 -17.77
N ARG A 249 -7.79 10.32 -16.89
CA ARG A 249 -7.57 10.39 -15.44
C ARG A 249 -7.28 9.01 -14.86
N VAL A 250 -6.07 8.51 -15.14
CA VAL A 250 -5.58 7.22 -14.66
C VAL A 250 -4.38 7.39 -13.72
N THR A 251 -4.35 6.61 -12.65
CA THR A 251 -3.21 6.45 -11.75
C THR A 251 -2.88 4.97 -11.60
N ALA A 252 -1.66 4.64 -11.19
CA ALA A 252 -1.23 3.27 -10.96
C ALA A 252 -0.31 3.17 -9.76
N GLU A 253 -0.40 2.06 -9.04
CA GLU A 253 0.53 1.71 -7.97
C GLU A 253 1.34 0.47 -8.33
N VAL A 254 2.52 0.34 -7.73
CA VAL A 254 3.36 -0.85 -7.83
C VAL A 254 3.68 -1.38 -6.43
N SER A 255 3.75 -2.69 -6.30
CA SER A 255 4.12 -3.30 -5.02
C SER A 255 5.62 -3.49 -4.90
N PRO A 256 6.19 -3.38 -3.69
CA PRO A 256 7.62 -3.54 -3.44
C PRO A 256 8.20 -4.85 -3.95
N HIS A 257 7.43 -5.94 -3.81
CA HIS A 257 7.89 -7.24 -4.27
C HIS A 257 8.03 -7.32 -5.80
N HIS A 258 7.24 -6.58 -6.58
CA HIS A 258 7.40 -6.48 -8.02
C HIS A 258 8.58 -5.59 -8.46
N LEU A 259 8.99 -4.65 -7.59
CA LEU A 259 10.22 -3.87 -7.80
C LEU A 259 11.48 -4.64 -7.40
N LEU A 260 11.38 -5.55 -6.42
CA LEU A 260 12.52 -6.24 -5.81
C LEU A 260 12.81 -7.60 -6.42
N LEU A 261 11.76 -8.34 -6.79
CA LEU A 261 11.80 -9.74 -7.17
C LEU A 261 11.25 -9.97 -8.57
N CYS A 262 11.73 -11.04 -9.21
CA CYS A 262 11.17 -11.57 -10.46
C CYS A 262 10.96 -13.09 -10.31
N ASP A 263 10.44 -13.75 -11.33
CA ASP A 263 10.17 -15.19 -11.31
C ASP A 263 11.45 -16.03 -11.16
N GLU A 264 12.60 -15.52 -11.60
CA GLU A 264 13.91 -16.17 -11.46
C GLU A 264 14.45 -16.15 -10.01
N ASP A 265 13.91 -15.28 -9.15
CA ASP A 265 14.30 -15.18 -7.73
C ASP A 265 13.57 -16.20 -6.84
N ILE A 266 12.65 -17.01 -7.38
CA ILE A 266 11.86 -17.96 -6.61
C ILE A 266 12.71 -19.19 -6.25
N PRO A 267 13.02 -19.43 -4.95
CA PRO A 267 13.84 -20.56 -4.55
C PRO A 267 12.99 -21.86 -4.51
N GLY A 268 13.29 -22.79 -5.39
CA GLY A 268 12.55 -24.08 -5.45
C GLY A 268 11.06 -23.84 -5.69
N LEU A 269 10.20 -24.41 -4.84
CA LEU A 269 8.74 -24.22 -4.89
C LEU A 269 8.21 -23.52 -3.63
N ASP A 270 8.94 -22.51 -3.14
CA ASP A 270 8.55 -21.76 -1.94
C ASP A 270 7.28 -20.94 -2.19
N THR A 271 6.20 -21.33 -1.54
CA THR A 271 4.88 -20.69 -1.66
C THR A 271 4.83 -19.26 -1.11
N ASN A 272 5.84 -18.82 -0.33
CA ASN A 272 5.97 -17.43 0.07
C ASN A 272 6.27 -16.49 -1.11
N TYR A 273 6.68 -17.02 -2.26
CA TYR A 273 6.85 -16.26 -3.49
C TYR A 273 5.63 -16.31 -4.41
N LYS A 274 4.55 -17.03 -4.04
CA LYS A 274 3.29 -17.05 -4.80
C LYS A 274 2.49 -15.78 -4.55
N MET A 275 2.50 -14.88 -5.52
CA MET A 275 1.85 -13.55 -5.51
C MET A 275 0.68 -13.50 -6.50
N ASN A 276 -0.22 -12.55 -6.35
CA ASN A 276 -1.16 -12.13 -7.38
C ASN A 276 -1.24 -10.60 -7.42
N PRO A 277 -0.80 -9.97 -8.54
CA PRO A 277 -0.21 -10.60 -9.74
C PRO A 277 1.06 -11.41 -9.42
N PRO A 278 1.40 -12.44 -10.24
CA PRO A 278 2.60 -13.22 -10.01
C PRO A 278 3.87 -12.39 -10.20
N LEU A 279 4.97 -12.79 -9.57
CA LEU A 279 6.29 -12.26 -9.88
C LEU A 279 6.57 -12.50 -11.36
N ARG A 280 6.85 -11.44 -12.11
CA ARG A 280 7.03 -11.46 -13.57
C ARG A 280 8.49 -11.63 -13.95
N SER A 281 8.78 -11.48 -15.23
CA SER A 281 10.13 -11.55 -15.79
C SER A 281 11.05 -10.41 -15.30
N PRO A 282 12.39 -10.55 -15.44
CA PRO A 282 13.32 -9.44 -15.21
C PRO A 282 13.04 -8.21 -16.05
N GLU A 283 12.56 -8.37 -17.31
CA GLU A 283 12.19 -7.27 -18.20
C GLU A 283 10.94 -6.52 -17.69
N ASP A 284 9.95 -7.24 -17.14
CA ASP A 284 8.79 -6.62 -16.53
C ASP A 284 9.21 -5.79 -15.31
N ARG A 285 10.05 -6.33 -14.42
CA ARG A 285 10.61 -5.60 -13.29
C ARG A 285 11.34 -4.32 -13.72
N ALA A 286 12.16 -4.40 -14.75
CA ALA A 286 12.87 -3.23 -15.26
C ALA A 286 11.90 -2.15 -15.76
N ALA A 287 10.83 -2.54 -16.47
CA ALA A 287 9.80 -1.62 -16.95
C ALA A 287 8.99 -0.99 -15.82
N LEU A 288 8.74 -1.71 -14.70
CA LEU A 288 8.09 -1.14 -13.51
C LEU A 288 8.97 -0.07 -12.86
N ILE A 289 10.27 -0.31 -12.74
CA ILE A 289 11.22 0.66 -12.20
C ILE A 289 11.27 1.90 -13.10
N GLU A 290 11.38 1.73 -14.42
CA GLU A 290 11.32 2.84 -15.37
C GLU A 290 10.01 3.63 -15.23
N GLY A 291 8.87 2.92 -15.17
CA GLY A 291 7.55 3.53 -15.03
C GLY A 291 7.36 4.31 -13.72
N LEU A 292 7.99 3.87 -12.62
CA LEU A 292 7.99 4.61 -11.36
C LEU A 292 8.82 5.90 -11.47
N LEU A 293 9.98 5.84 -12.12
CA LEU A 293 10.89 6.97 -12.26
C LEU A 293 10.39 8.03 -13.25
N ASP A 294 9.70 7.62 -14.32
CA ASP A 294 9.15 8.56 -15.33
C ASP A 294 7.75 9.09 -14.98
N GLY A 295 7.17 8.67 -13.82
CA GLY A 295 5.86 9.10 -13.34
C GLY A 295 4.67 8.42 -14.02
N THR A 296 4.89 7.37 -14.79
CA THR A 296 3.83 6.50 -15.31
C THR A 296 3.14 5.78 -14.17
N ILE A 297 3.91 5.28 -13.19
CA ILE A 297 3.43 4.72 -11.94
C ILE A 297 3.52 5.82 -10.88
N ASP A 298 2.44 6.06 -10.15
CA ASP A 298 2.31 7.22 -9.28
C ASP A 298 2.93 7.01 -7.92
N PHE A 299 2.75 5.81 -7.32
CA PHE A 299 3.21 5.55 -5.95
C PHE A 299 3.42 4.04 -5.70
N ILE A 300 3.89 3.76 -4.50
CA ILE A 300 4.13 2.40 -4.02
C ILE A 300 3.09 2.06 -2.97
N ALA A 301 2.42 0.91 -3.14
CA ALA A 301 1.51 0.34 -2.16
C ALA A 301 1.88 -1.10 -1.85
N THR A 302 1.61 -1.58 -0.62
CA THR A 302 2.19 -2.85 -0.17
C THR A 302 1.48 -4.07 -0.70
N ASP A 303 0.19 -3.99 -0.94
CA ASP A 303 -0.71 -5.14 -1.05
C ASP A 303 -0.46 -6.13 0.12
N HIS A 304 -0.43 -5.60 1.35
CA HIS A 304 -0.29 -6.41 2.54
C HIS A 304 -1.48 -7.35 2.68
N ALA A 305 -1.25 -8.64 2.46
CA ALA A 305 -2.31 -9.62 2.37
C ALA A 305 -1.96 -10.90 3.16
N PRO A 306 -2.16 -10.88 4.48
CA PRO A 306 -1.78 -11.95 5.38
C PRO A 306 -2.57 -13.24 5.14
N HIS A 307 -1.85 -14.38 5.29
CA HIS A 307 -2.37 -15.73 5.31
C HIS A 307 -1.79 -16.49 6.51
N THR A 308 -2.48 -17.56 6.93
CA THR A 308 -1.94 -18.44 7.97
C THR A 308 -0.78 -19.29 7.44
N GLU A 309 0.09 -19.76 8.32
CA GLU A 309 1.18 -20.68 7.91
C GLU A 309 0.62 -21.98 7.32
N GLU A 310 -0.48 -22.49 7.87
CA GLU A 310 -1.16 -23.70 7.36
C GLU A 310 -1.60 -23.54 5.90
N GLU A 311 -2.17 -22.38 5.56
CA GLU A 311 -2.60 -22.07 4.18
C GLU A 311 -1.41 -22.01 3.22
N LYS A 312 -0.25 -21.54 3.69
CA LYS A 312 0.96 -21.40 2.84
C LYS A 312 1.80 -22.67 2.81
N ASN A 313 1.72 -23.52 3.83
CA ASN A 313 2.47 -24.79 3.91
C ASN A 313 1.79 -25.91 3.10
N THR A 314 1.71 -25.72 1.79
CA THR A 314 1.09 -26.64 0.83
C THR A 314 1.80 -26.56 -0.52
N GLU A 315 1.37 -27.35 -1.49
CA GLU A 315 1.92 -27.32 -2.84
C GLU A 315 1.71 -25.96 -3.53
N MET A 316 2.65 -25.54 -4.38
CA MET A 316 2.58 -24.28 -5.12
C MET A 316 1.25 -24.07 -5.86
N LYS A 317 0.67 -25.14 -6.42
CA LYS A 317 -0.63 -25.08 -7.11
C LYS A 317 -1.79 -24.73 -6.19
N LEU A 318 -1.77 -25.22 -4.95
CA LEU A 318 -2.86 -25.12 -3.96
C LEU A 318 -2.71 -23.94 -3.02
N ALA A 319 -1.50 -23.45 -2.79
CA ALA A 319 -1.25 -22.32 -1.91
C ALA A 319 -2.04 -21.08 -2.36
N PRO A 320 -2.63 -20.32 -1.42
CA PRO A 320 -3.24 -19.04 -1.76
C PRO A 320 -2.18 -18.05 -2.26
N PHE A 321 -2.60 -17.17 -3.15
CA PHE A 321 -1.80 -16.04 -3.58
C PHE A 321 -1.67 -15.00 -2.46
N ARG A 322 -0.60 -14.15 -2.48
CA ARG A 322 -0.37 -12.98 -1.61
C ARG A 322 0.38 -13.24 -0.30
N ASN A 323 0.92 -12.17 0.32
CA ASN A 323 1.85 -12.23 1.46
C ASN A 323 1.75 -11.05 2.44
N CYS A 324 2.35 -11.18 3.65
CA CYS A 324 2.45 -10.13 4.66
C CYS A 324 3.57 -9.15 4.36
N ARG A 325 3.31 -7.82 4.38
CA ARG A 325 4.27 -6.80 3.93
C ARG A 325 4.38 -5.52 4.77
N LEU A 326 3.36 -5.10 5.53
CA LEU A 326 3.39 -3.83 6.27
C LEU A 326 4.59 -3.69 7.22
N ARG A 327 5.01 -4.76 7.85
CA ARG A 327 6.16 -4.71 8.74
C ARG A 327 7.51 -4.92 8.06
N ASN A 328 7.52 -5.61 6.95
CA ASN A 328 8.77 -5.88 6.23
C ASN A 328 9.36 -4.62 5.62
N SER A 329 8.89 -3.53 6.22
CA SER A 329 9.45 -2.22 6.07
C SER A 329 9.86 -1.96 4.66
N ILE A 330 8.86 -1.67 3.89
CA ILE A 330 9.08 -0.99 2.63
C ILE A 330 10.09 0.12 2.77
N PRO A 331 10.10 0.93 3.83
CA PRO A 331 11.19 1.88 4.03
C PRO A 331 12.58 1.25 3.99
N ALA A 332 12.81 0.17 4.75
CA ALA A 332 14.11 -0.48 4.73
C ALA A 332 14.40 -1.18 3.40
N SER A 333 13.38 -1.81 2.79
CA SER A 333 13.53 -2.45 1.48
C SER A 333 13.78 -1.43 0.38
N LEU A 334 13.07 -0.30 0.38
CA LEU A 334 13.30 0.78 -0.58
C LEU A 334 14.65 1.45 -0.38
N HIS A 335 15.05 1.75 0.85
CA HIS A 335 16.38 2.29 1.10
C HIS A 335 17.47 1.34 0.56
N THR A 336 17.31 0.04 0.79
CA THR A 336 18.21 -0.98 0.24
C THR A 336 18.13 -1.05 -1.30
N LEU A 337 16.93 -0.91 -1.89
CA LEU A 337 16.75 -0.82 -3.34
C LEU A 337 17.47 0.39 -3.92
N CYS A 338 17.31 1.55 -3.30
CA CYS A 338 17.94 2.78 -3.76
C CYS A 338 19.46 2.68 -3.67
N GLN A 339 19.99 2.12 -2.59
CA GLN A 339 21.42 1.85 -2.45
C GLN A 339 21.91 0.80 -3.43
N LYS A 340 21.22 -0.33 -3.57
CA LYS A 340 21.65 -1.45 -4.41
C LYS A 340 21.55 -1.14 -5.91
N TRP A 341 20.51 -0.38 -6.31
CA TRP A 341 20.23 -0.11 -7.71
C TRP A 341 20.56 1.33 -8.11
N GLN A 342 21.04 2.17 -7.19
CA GLN A 342 21.34 3.61 -7.41
C GLN A 342 20.19 4.38 -8.06
N LEU A 343 18.95 3.93 -7.79
CA LEU A 343 17.78 4.31 -8.57
C LEU A 343 17.26 5.71 -8.26
N VAL A 344 17.45 6.20 -7.00
CA VAL A 344 16.89 7.51 -6.61
C VAL A 344 17.69 8.13 -5.45
N THR A 345 17.62 9.45 -5.30
CA THR A 345 18.19 10.14 -4.14
C THR A 345 17.32 9.94 -2.89
N GLU A 346 17.91 9.92 -1.71
CA GLU A 346 17.22 9.66 -0.42
C GLU A 346 15.87 10.39 -0.24
N ALA A 347 15.71 11.57 -0.81
CA ALA A 347 14.48 12.37 -0.69
C ALA A 347 13.34 11.92 -1.61
N ALA A 348 13.66 11.50 -2.82
CA ALA A 348 12.64 11.15 -3.82
C ALA A 348 11.94 9.84 -3.47
N ASP A 349 12.60 8.94 -2.75
CA ASP A 349 12.09 7.61 -2.43
C ASP A 349 10.91 7.65 -1.45
N TRP A 350 11.01 8.49 -0.43
CA TRP A 350 9.95 8.64 0.57
C TRP A 350 8.68 9.27 0.00
N ASN A 351 8.81 10.09 -1.05
CA ASN A 351 7.67 10.73 -1.71
C ASN A 351 6.70 9.72 -2.30
N TYR A 352 7.19 8.59 -2.84
CA TYR A 352 6.33 7.53 -3.38
C TYR A 352 5.46 6.83 -2.33
N MET A 353 5.73 7.04 -1.04
CA MET A 353 4.96 6.45 0.07
C MET A 353 4.41 7.50 1.03
N THR A 354 4.57 8.78 0.76
CA THR A 354 4.07 9.89 1.58
C THR A 354 3.14 10.80 0.78
N ILE A 355 3.70 11.76 0.04
CA ILE A 355 2.91 12.75 -0.68
C ILE A 355 2.27 12.21 -1.96
N LYS A 356 2.95 11.33 -2.70
CA LYS A 356 2.46 10.83 -4.00
C LYS A 356 1.13 10.06 -3.92
N PRO A 357 0.93 9.09 -2.99
CA PRO A 357 -0.40 8.49 -2.82
C PRO A 357 -1.46 9.52 -2.39
N CYS A 358 -1.08 10.53 -1.61
CA CYS A 358 -2.00 11.60 -1.21
C CYS A 358 -2.39 12.49 -2.40
N GLU A 359 -1.45 12.90 -3.24
CA GLU A 359 -1.71 13.68 -4.47
C GLU A 359 -2.64 12.90 -5.42
N ALA A 360 -2.37 11.60 -5.61
CA ALA A 360 -3.16 10.75 -6.50
C ALA A 360 -4.64 10.68 -6.11
N PHE A 361 -4.95 10.69 -4.81
CA PHE A 361 -6.32 10.56 -4.30
C PHE A 361 -6.87 11.83 -3.63
N GLY A 362 -6.16 12.95 -3.69
CA GLY A 362 -6.60 14.22 -3.09
C GLY A 362 -6.69 14.17 -1.56
N LEU A 363 -5.80 13.44 -0.89
CA LEU A 363 -5.78 13.33 0.57
C LEU A 363 -4.96 14.47 1.20
N PRO A 364 -5.44 15.06 2.34
CA PRO A 364 -4.76 16.18 2.99
C PRO A 364 -3.65 15.71 3.95
N TYR A 365 -2.82 14.75 3.53
CA TYR A 365 -1.76 14.14 4.34
C TYR A 365 -0.45 14.11 3.55
N GLY A 366 0.60 13.51 4.13
CA GLY A 366 1.85 13.21 3.42
C GLY A 366 2.87 14.34 3.41
N THR A 367 2.68 15.41 4.18
CA THR A 367 3.61 16.54 4.30
C THR A 367 3.88 16.91 5.75
N LEU A 368 5.05 17.54 6.00
CA LEU A 368 5.40 18.15 7.29
C LEU A 368 5.26 19.68 7.16
N GLN A 369 4.08 20.20 7.43
CA GLN A 369 3.81 21.64 7.38
C GLN A 369 2.97 22.08 8.58
N THR A 370 3.21 23.32 9.06
CA THR A 370 2.39 23.91 10.11
C THR A 370 0.92 23.99 9.65
N GLY A 371 0.01 23.55 10.53
CA GLY A 371 -1.42 23.48 10.25
C GLY A 371 -1.89 22.13 9.68
N GLN A 372 -0.99 21.26 9.25
CA GLN A 372 -1.31 19.94 8.73
C GLN A 372 -1.46 18.90 9.85
N ALA A 373 -2.04 17.75 9.51
CA ALA A 373 -2.17 16.63 10.42
C ALA A 373 -0.80 16.19 10.95
N ALA A 374 -0.72 15.89 12.23
CA ALA A 374 0.48 15.40 12.88
C ALA A 374 0.64 13.88 12.62
N ASP A 375 0.95 13.55 11.38
CA ASP A 375 1.28 12.23 10.87
C ASP A 375 2.79 12.21 10.61
N ILE A 376 3.55 11.58 11.51
CA ILE A 376 5.01 11.70 11.55
C ILE A 376 5.64 10.34 11.80
N THR A 377 6.71 10.03 11.06
CA THR A 377 7.53 8.83 11.27
C THR A 377 8.98 9.23 11.55
N LEU A 378 9.53 8.71 12.63
CA LEU A 378 10.96 8.83 12.97
C LEU A 378 11.70 7.60 12.45
N ILE A 379 12.77 7.82 11.67
CA ILE A 379 13.49 6.77 10.97
C ILE A 379 14.97 6.84 11.36
N ASP A 380 15.51 5.72 11.80
CA ASP A 380 16.95 5.54 11.96
C ASP A 380 17.51 5.00 10.63
N LEU A 381 18.17 5.89 9.87
CA LEU A 381 18.71 5.55 8.54
C LEU A 381 19.94 4.64 8.62
N GLU A 382 20.64 4.61 9.77
CA GLU A 382 21.86 3.82 9.97
C GLU A 382 21.56 2.45 10.61
N LYS A 383 20.37 2.28 11.17
CA LYS A 383 19.99 1.03 11.82
C LYS A 383 19.94 -0.10 10.81
N GLU A 384 20.79 -1.09 11.00
CA GLU A 384 20.79 -2.35 10.26
C GLU A 384 20.11 -3.44 11.08
N ALA A 385 19.18 -4.16 10.47
CA ALA A 385 18.50 -5.29 11.09
C ALA A 385 18.04 -6.31 10.05
N VAL A 386 17.92 -7.57 10.49
CA VAL A 386 17.40 -8.67 9.67
C VAL A 386 15.88 -8.71 9.79
N ILE A 387 15.19 -8.89 8.65
CA ILE A 387 13.76 -9.15 8.64
C ILE A 387 13.51 -10.52 9.27
N ASP A 388 12.89 -10.52 10.45
CA ASP A 388 12.50 -11.72 11.18
C ASP A 388 10.97 -11.79 11.27
N LYS A 389 10.37 -12.76 10.57
CA LYS A 389 8.92 -12.96 10.51
C LYS A 389 8.29 -13.20 11.89
N GLU A 390 9.05 -13.80 12.84
CA GLU A 390 8.53 -14.11 14.18
C GLU A 390 8.27 -12.83 14.99
N THR A 391 8.96 -11.78 14.67
CA THR A 391 8.79 -10.48 15.31
C THR A 391 7.63 -9.64 14.71
N PHE A 392 6.88 -10.11 13.72
CA PHE A 392 5.77 -9.37 13.09
C PHE A 392 4.60 -9.16 14.05
N LEU A 393 4.01 -7.95 14.03
CA LEU A 393 2.78 -7.64 14.78
C LEU A 393 1.53 -8.08 14.04
N SER A 394 1.61 -8.25 12.71
CA SER A 394 0.59 -8.93 11.91
C SER A 394 0.45 -10.39 12.36
N LYS A 395 -0.74 -10.93 12.28
CA LYS A 395 -0.99 -12.36 12.53
C LYS A 395 -0.36 -13.25 11.46
N GLY A 396 -0.36 -12.81 10.21
CA GLY A 396 0.34 -13.52 9.15
C GLY A 396 1.85 -13.42 9.28
N LYS A 397 2.55 -14.50 8.96
CA LYS A 397 4.03 -14.61 8.99
C LYS A 397 4.62 -14.90 7.61
N ASN A 398 3.78 -15.02 6.61
CA ASN A 398 4.16 -15.36 5.24
C ASN A 398 4.84 -14.18 4.55
N THR A 399 6.12 -14.33 4.22
CA THR A 399 6.92 -13.31 3.53
C THR A 399 8.10 -13.93 2.78
N PRO A 400 8.42 -13.45 1.55
CA PRO A 400 9.63 -13.87 0.84
C PRO A 400 10.90 -13.16 1.35
N PHE A 401 10.76 -12.18 2.24
CA PHE A 401 11.87 -11.33 2.70
C PHE A 401 12.48 -11.77 4.03
N ASN A 402 12.04 -12.90 4.61
CA ASN A 402 12.58 -13.39 5.87
C ASN A 402 14.09 -13.67 5.76
N GLY A 403 14.86 -13.19 6.72
CA GLY A 403 16.31 -13.39 6.75
C GLY A 403 17.13 -12.35 5.94
N ILE A 404 16.47 -11.42 5.24
CA ILE A 404 17.17 -10.35 4.51
C ILE A 404 17.58 -9.25 5.48
N SER A 405 18.86 -8.83 5.42
CA SER A 405 19.37 -7.65 6.15
C SER A 405 18.98 -6.38 5.39
N CYS A 406 18.44 -5.41 6.12
CA CYS A 406 18.04 -4.11 5.59
C CYS A 406 18.52 -2.99 6.51
N THR A 407 18.77 -1.82 5.93
CA THR A 407 19.17 -0.61 6.63
C THR A 407 18.05 0.44 6.55
N GLY A 408 17.89 1.25 7.57
CA GLY A 408 16.87 2.31 7.63
C GLY A 408 15.53 1.81 8.17
N TRP A 409 15.29 1.96 9.47
CA TRP A 409 14.13 1.41 10.16
C TRP A 409 13.29 2.49 10.85
N PRO A 410 11.97 2.47 10.73
CA PRO A 410 11.09 3.28 11.57
C PRO A 410 11.28 2.90 13.04
N VAL A 411 11.45 3.90 13.89
CA VAL A 411 11.64 3.73 15.35
C VAL A 411 10.51 4.34 16.16
N ALA A 412 9.77 5.29 15.59
CA ALA A 412 8.54 5.80 16.19
C ALA A 412 7.57 6.31 15.13
N THR A 413 6.28 6.23 15.42
CA THR A 413 5.20 6.67 14.55
C THR A 413 4.16 7.43 15.36
N ILE A 414 3.86 8.66 14.95
CA ILE A 414 2.80 9.49 15.48
C ILE A 414 1.73 9.60 14.39
N ALA A 415 0.53 9.11 14.68
CA ALA A 415 -0.62 9.15 13.78
C ALA A 415 -1.72 10.02 14.37
N ALA A 416 -2.18 11.01 13.61
CA ALA A 416 -3.15 12.00 14.08
C ALA A 416 -2.80 12.55 15.48
N GLY A 417 -1.52 12.92 15.68
CA GLY A 417 -1.02 13.48 16.92
C GLY A 417 -0.93 12.54 18.11
N LYS A 418 -1.07 11.23 17.90
CA LYS A 418 -0.94 10.20 18.95
C LYS A 418 0.23 9.29 18.65
N LEU A 419 1.04 8.99 19.66
CA LEU A 419 2.13 8.02 19.55
C LEU A 419 1.53 6.62 19.36
N ALA A 420 1.59 6.12 18.12
CA ALA A 420 1.03 4.82 17.72
C ALA A 420 2.05 3.68 17.86
N TYR A 421 3.34 3.99 17.71
CA TYR A 421 4.44 3.04 17.88
C TYR A 421 5.69 3.74 18.38
N GLU A 422 6.45 3.07 19.23
CA GLU A 422 7.78 3.48 19.68
C GLU A 422 8.65 2.24 19.94
N GLU A 423 9.87 2.26 19.45
CA GLU A 423 10.90 1.26 19.74
C GLU A 423 11.90 1.83 20.76
N GLY A 424 11.98 1.19 21.94
CA GLY A 424 12.79 1.70 23.03
C GLY A 424 12.15 2.93 23.73
N ARG A 425 12.98 3.75 24.38
CA ARG A 425 12.55 5.00 25.03
C ARG A 425 13.15 6.21 24.31
N LEU A 426 12.39 6.79 23.39
CA LEU A 426 12.71 8.09 22.78
C LEU A 426 12.08 9.24 23.58
N VAL A 427 11.04 8.96 24.35
CA VAL A 427 10.35 9.93 25.22
C VAL A 427 11.16 10.16 26.49
N LYS A 428 11.43 11.43 26.82
CA LYS A 428 12.10 11.89 28.04
C LYS A 428 11.11 12.52 29.00
#